data_95804454374b3412056b4f48c2bf4fcd
#
_entry.id   95804454374b3412056b4f48c2bf4fcd
#
_cell.length_a   1.000
_cell.length_b   1.000
_cell.length_c   1.000
_cell.angle_alpha   90.00
_cell.angle_beta   90.00
_cell.angle_gamma   90.00
#
_symmetry.space_group_name_H-M   'P 1'
#
loop_
_entity.id
_entity.type
_entity.pdbx_description
1 polymer ?
#
loop_
_entity_poly.entity_id
_entity_poly.type
_entity_poly.pdbx_seq_one_letter_code
_entity_poly.pdbx_strand_id
1 'polypeptide(L)'
;MPKKVGLPEFIKMKHDHHLVDEISLRTKTPVIRNIPIEKIVANQLQPRRDMGDLAELTDSIRENGIIEPVIVRPKDGNFEIIAGERRFRAAREAGMHEIPCIEHDVPDNEALEMSIIENIQRKDLNVFEQAQSIHSLAEIYGYTHDEVAKKIGKSRVTVTELVRITDLPEEIKQKCLELGIDSKTFLLELTKVEDLEEMEAILLQYGQKPFSREKIKEQRKKVTPKNFYFNFISEDKKVKINFHFKQEKIERDRVIAVLEKLIQDIKENKIKDLG
;
A
#
# COMPACT_ATOMS: atom_id res chain seq x y z
N MET A 1 -41.87 -37.61 -17.57
CA MET A 1 -41.71 -36.19 -17.22
C MET A 1 -40.60 -36.07 -16.18
N PRO A 2 -39.48 -35.42 -16.46
CA PRO A 2 -38.40 -35.26 -15.49
C PRO A 2 -38.76 -34.17 -14.50
N LYS A 3 -38.55 -34.43 -13.19
CA LYS A 3 -38.74 -33.50 -12.09
C LYS A 3 -37.69 -32.36 -12.20
N LYS A 4 -38.14 -31.11 -12.16
CA LYS A 4 -37.29 -29.93 -11.99
C LYS A 4 -36.62 -30.02 -10.62
N VAL A 5 -35.27 -30.16 -10.60
CA VAL A 5 -34.48 -29.99 -9.39
C VAL A 5 -34.33 -28.50 -9.15
N GLY A 6 -34.95 -28.03 -8.07
CA GLY A 6 -34.79 -26.65 -7.62
C GLY A 6 -33.35 -26.40 -7.13
N LEU A 7 -32.86 -25.18 -7.32
CA LEU A 7 -31.59 -24.69 -6.78
C LEU A 7 -31.56 -24.82 -5.26
N PRO A 8 -30.41 -25.18 -4.65
CA PRO A 8 -30.29 -25.25 -3.20
C PRO A 8 -30.48 -23.87 -2.55
N GLU A 9 -31.31 -23.81 -1.51
CA GLU A 9 -31.75 -22.58 -0.81
C GLU A 9 -30.68 -21.86 0.03
N PHE A 10 -29.41 -22.24 -0.03
CA PHE A 10 -28.36 -21.65 0.82
C PHE A 10 -27.06 -21.31 0.06
N ILE A 11 -27.17 -20.45 -0.95
CA ILE A 11 -26.02 -19.60 -1.29
C ILE A 11 -26.28 -18.22 -0.66
N LYS A 12 -25.97 -18.09 0.61
CA LYS A 12 -25.74 -16.78 1.21
C LYS A 12 -24.45 -16.25 0.58
N MET A 13 -24.59 -15.36 -0.42
CA MET A 13 -23.49 -14.48 -0.79
C MET A 13 -23.09 -13.76 0.51
N LYS A 14 -21.87 -14.02 1.01
CA LYS A 14 -21.23 -13.13 1.95
C LYS A 14 -20.99 -11.84 1.18
N HIS A 15 -21.86 -10.86 1.38
CA HIS A 15 -21.52 -9.49 1.09
C HIS A 15 -20.35 -9.16 2.03
N ASP A 16 -19.17 -8.91 1.47
CA ASP A 16 -18.10 -8.28 2.20
C ASP A 16 -18.66 -6.95 2.72
N HIS A 17 -18.74 -6.82 4.03
CA HIS A 17 -19.16 -5.59 4.67
C HIS A 17 -18.17 -4.50 4.29
N HIS A 18 -18.56 -3.61 3.39
CA HIS A 18 -17.80 -2.42 3.09
C HIS A 18 -17.76 -1.51 4.33
N LEU A 19 -16.66 -0.77 4.51
CA LEU A 19 -16.49 0.20 5.61
C LEU A 19 -17.72 1.13 5.76
N VAL A 20 -18.37 1.47 4.65
CA VAL A 20 -19.62 2.24 4.60
C VAL A 20 -20.73 1.56 5.40
N ASP A 21 -20.83 0.20 5.35
CA ASP A 21 -21.81 -0.56 6.12
C ASP A 21 -21.45 -0.59 7.62
N GLU A 22 -20.15 -0.65 7.95
CA GLU A 22 -19.67 -0.65 9.34
C GLU A 22 -19.84 0.72 10.00
N ILE A 23 -19.65 1.81 9.25
CA ILE A 23 -19.93 3.18 9.68
C ILE A 23 -21.43 3.41 9.84
N SER A 24 -22.24 2.86 8.92
CA SER A 24 -23.70 2.92 9.00
C SER A 24 -24.29 2.17 10.20
N LEU A 25 -23.58 1.16 10.73
CA LEU A 25 -24.01 0.42 11.93
C LEU A 25 -23.71 1.15 13.24
N ARG A 26 -22.77 2.11 13.24
CA ARG A 26 -22.42 2.92 14.43
C ARG A 26 -23.23 4.19 14.56
N THR A 27 -23.78 4.70 13.47
CA THR A 27 -24.65 5.88 13.45
C THR A 27 -26.06 5.50 12.99
N LYS A 28 -27.07 6.10 13.62
CA LYS A 28 -28.46 6.12 13.11
C LYS A 28 -28.39 6.37 11.59
N THR A 29 -29.18 5.65 10.81
CA THR A 29 -29.27 5.73 9.33
C THR A 29 -28.75 7.06 8.78
N PRO A 30 -27.73 7.07 7.88
CA PRO A 30 -27.14 8.30 7.41
C PRO A 30 -28.23 9.17 6.77
N VAL A 31 -28.51 10.31 7.37
CA VAL A 31 -29.52 11.26 6.87
C VAL A 31 -28.84 12.14 5.85
N ILE A 32 -29.29 12.07 4.60
CA ILE A 32 -28.87 13.02 3.56
C ILE A 32 -29.58 14.35 3.82
N ARG A 33 -28.82 15.42 3.94
CA ARG A 33 -29.30 16.79 4.13
C ARG A 33 -28.75 17.68 3.03
N ASN A 34 -29.58 18.61 2.53
CA ASN A 34 -29.07 19.70 1.72
C ASN A 34 -28.43 20.75 2.62
N ILE A 35 -27.16 21.02 2.39
CA ILE A 35 -26.36 22.00 3.15
C ILE A 35 -26.01 23.17 2.22
N PRO A 36 -26.22 24.43 2.66
CA PRO A 36 -25.78 25.59 1.90
C PRO A 36 -24.28 25.55 1.60
N ILE A 37 -23.93 25.74 0.34
CA ILE A 37 -22.54 25.57 -0.16
C ILE A 37 -21.55 26.50 0.55
N GLU A 38 -22.00 27.69 0.98
CA GLU A 38 -21.22 28.67 1.74
C GLU A 38 -20.84 28.20 3.15
N LYS A 39 -21.57 27.22 3.71
CA LYS A 39 -21.26 26.61 5.01
C LYS A 39 -20.32 25.42 4.89
N ILE A 40 -19.97 25.01 3.69
CA ILE A 40 -19.08 23.87 3.48
C ILE A 40 -17.66 24.37 3.24
N VAL A 41 -16.71 23.86 4.00
CA VAL A 41 -15.29 24.21 3.93
C VAL A 41 -14.46 23.01 3.51
N ALA A 42 -13.45 23.26 2.69
CA ALA A 42 -12.49 22.24 2.26
C ALA A 42 -11.60 21.84 3.45
N ASN A 43 -11.24 20.56 3.52
CA ASN A 43 -10.28 20.09 4.51
C ASN A 43 -8.85 20.48 4.09
N GLN A 44 -8.15 21.23 4.93
CA GLN A 44 -6.77 21.70 4.68
C GLN A 44 -5.74 20.55 4.66
N LEU A 45 -6.06 19.41 5.28
CA LEU A 45 -5.19 18.24 5.40
C LEU A 45 -5.40 17.24 4.24
N GLN A 46 -6.22 17.57 3.23
CA GLN A 46 -6.46 16.63 2.13
C GLN A 46 -5.20 16.42 1.29
N PRO A 47 -4.79 15.14 1.06
CA PRO A 47 -3.58 14.82 0.33
C PRO A 47 -3.67 15.11 -1.18
N ARG A 48 -4.87 15.30 -1.73
CA ARG A 48 -5.08 15.53 -3.16
C ARG A 48 -4.80 16.98 -3.55
N ARG A 49 -3.62 17.24 -4.12
CA ARG A 49 -3.22 18.57 -4.64
C ARG A 49 -3.73 18.81 -6.06
N ASP A 50 -3.81 17.76 -6.88
CA ASP A 50 -4.31 17.85 -8.26
C ASP A 50 -5.76 17.37 -8.35
N MET A 51 -6.65 18.27 -8.72
CA MET A 51 -8.08 17.98 -8.89
C MET A 51 -8.43 17.52 -10.31
N GLY A 52 -7.48 17.61 -11.25
CA GLY A 52 -7.71 17.36 -12.67
C GLY A 52 -8.77 18.30 -13.27
N ASP A 53 -9.19 18.01 -14.48
CA ASP A 53 -10.27 18.74 -15.13
C ASP A 53 -11.62 18.48 -14.44
N LEU A 54 -12.35 19.54 -14.15
CA LEU A 54 -13.68 19.50 -13.53
C LEU A 54 -14.82 19.78 -14.53
N ALA A 55 -14.50 20.14 -15.78
CA ALA A 55 -15.50 20.59 -16.75
C ALA A 55 -16.62 19.56 -16.99
N GLU A 56 -16.25 18.31 -17.30
CA GLU A 56 -17.23 17.23 -17.51
C GLU A 56 -18.08 16.97 -16.27
N LEU A 57 -17.47 17.01 -15.08
CA LEU A 57 -18.18 16.80 -13.83
C LEU A 57 -19.11 17.97 -13.51
N THR A 58 -18.68 19.20 -13.79
CA THR A 58 -19.48 20.41 -13.61
C THR A 58 -20.70 20.39 -14.53
N ASP A 59 -20.54 20.00 -15.79
CA ASP A 59 -21.65 19.88 -16.73
C ASP A 59 -22.62 18.76 -16.32
N SER A 60 -22.11 17.61 -15.92
CA SER A 60 -22.95 16.53 -15.39
C SER A 60 -23.74 16.96 -14.15
N ILE A 61 -23.11 17.68 -13.22
CA ILE A 61 -23.81 18.18 -12.01
C ILE A 61 -24.84 19.26 -12.36
N ARG A 62 -24.60 20.06 -13.38
CA ARG A 62 -25.56 21.06 -13.84
C ARG A 62 -26.81 20.42 -14.43
N GLU A 63 -26.67 19.27 -15.11
CA GLU A 63 -27.77 18.54 -15.72
C GLU A 63 -28.51 17.64 -14.74
N ASN A 64 -27.78 16.90 -13.90
CA ASN A 64 -28.33 15.80 -13.10
C ASN A 64 -28.30 16.04 -11.59
N GLY A 65 -27.67 17.15 -11.14
CA GLY A 65 -27.37 17.35 -9.73
C GLY A 65 -26.26 16.42 -9.21
N ILE A 66 -26.03 16.45 -7.91
CA ILE A 66 -25.11 15.55 -7.24
C ILE A 66 -25.81 14.23 -6.95
N ILE A 67 -25.43 13.16 -7.66
CA ILE A 67 -25.99 11.82 -7.50
C ILE A 67 -25.45 11.16 -6.21
N GLU A 68 -24.15 11.30 -5.97
CA GLU A 68 -23.51 10.75 -4.77
C GLU A 68 -23.20 11.88 -3.78
N PRO A 69 -23.82 11.88 -2.57
CA PRO A 69 -23.65 12.96 -1.60
C PRO A 69 -22.20 13.22 -1.19
N VAL A 70 -21.90 14.45 -0.80
CA VAL A 70 -20.61 14.83 -0.20
C VAL A 70 -20.63 14.43 1.28
N ILE A 71 -19.56 13.84 1.77
CA ILE A 71 -19.43 13.47 3.18
C ILE A 71 -18.80 14.63 3.94
N VAL A 72 -19.45 15.11 4.97
CA VAL A 72 -19.04 16.26 5.77
C VAL A 72 -19.13 15.97 7.27
N ARG A 73 -18.43 16.76 8.07
CA ARG A 73 -18.59 16.79 9.53
C ARG A 73 -18.80 18.21 10.03
N PRO A 74 -19.55 18.39 11.16
CA PRO A 74 -19.62 19.67 11.82
C PRO A 74 -18.25 20.09 12.36
N LYS A 75 -17.85 21.35 12.11
CA LYS A 75 -16.62 21.92 12.63
C LYS A 75 -16.72 23.45 12.68
N ASP A 76 -16.54 24.04 13.85
CA ASP A 76 -16.52 25.50 14.07
C ASP A 76 -17.72 26.26 13.47
N GLY A 77 -18.92 25.67 13.55
CA GLY A 77 -20.16 26.24 13.01
C GLY A 77 -20.34 26.08 11.50
N ASN A 78 -19.40 25.45 10.81
CA ASN A 78 -19.42 25.07 9.40
C ASN A 78 -19.42 23.53 9.24
N PHE A 79 -19.32 23.07 8.00
CA PHE A 79 -19.21 21.66 7.66
C PHE A 79 -17.91 21.42 6.89
N GLU A 80 -16.97 20.68 7.47
CA GLU A 80 -15.70 20.33 6.82
C GLU A 80 -15.86 19.07 5.98
N ILE A 81 -15.35 19.09 4.75
CA ILE A 81 -15.42 17.96 3.82
C ILE A 81 -14.50 16.85 4.30
N ILE A 82 -15.05 15.63 4.49
CA ILE A 82 -14.29 14.40 4.68
C ILE A 82 -13.98 13.76 3.32
N ALA A 83 -15.00 13.63 2.46
CA ALA A 83 -14.87 13.06 1.12
C ALA A 83 -15.81 13.74 0.11
N GLY A 84 -15.42 13.78 -1.17
CA GLY A 84 -16.21 14.38 -2.24
C GLY A 84 -15.80 15.79 -2.64
N GLU A 85 -14.56 16.24 -2.37
CA GLU A 85 -14.05 17.57 -2.70
C GLU A 85 -14.27 17.96 -4.17
N ARG A 86 -14.06 17.05 -5.14
CA ARG A 86 -14.31 17.32 -6.56
C ARG A 86 -15.78 17.65 -6.83
N ARG A 87 -16.70 16.90 -6.22
CA ARG A 87 -18.15 17.14 -6.34
C ARG A 87 -18.54 18.48 -5.76
N PHE A 88 -18.00 18.84 -4.61
CA PHE A 88 -18.21 20.15 -3.99
C PHE A 88 -17.73 21.30 -4.89
N ARG A 89 -16.51 21.19 -5.45
CA ARG A 89 -15.97 22.25 -6.34
C ARG A 89 -16.77 22.37 -7.64
N ALA A 90 -17.08 21.25 -8.26
CA ALA A 90 -17.88 21.23 -9.47
C ALA A 90 -19.31 21.78 -9.22
N ALA A 91 -19.93 21.47 -8.08
CA ALA A 91 -21.22 22.04 -7.71
C ALA A 91 -21.17 23.56 -7.49
N ARG A 92 -20.08 24.05 -6.89
CA ARG A 92 -19.84 25.48 -6.72
C ARG A 92 -19.67 26.19 -8.07
N GLU A 93 -18.92 25.60 -9.01
CA GLU A 93 -18.76 26.10 -10.37
C GLU A 93 -20.06 26.00 -11.20
N ALA A 94 -20.90 25.00 -10.93
CA ALA A 94 -22.23 24.86 -11.51
C ALA A 94 -23.24 25.90 -10.99
N GLY A 95 -22.88 26.66 -9.93
CA GLY A 95 -23.72 27.69 -9.34
C GLY A 95 -24.81 27.15 -8.40
N MET A 96 -24.62 25.97 -7.81
CA MET A 96 -25.56 25.40 -6.85
C MET A 96 -25.51 26.20 -5.54
N HIS A 97 -26.70 26.44 -4.92
CA HIS A 97 -26.80 27.12 -3.64
C HIS A 97 -26.69 26.17 -2.43
N GLU A 98 -27.14 24.94 -2.62
CA GLU A 98 -27.07 23.88 -1.60
C GLU A 98 -26.77 22.54 -2.28
N ILE A 99 -26.15 21.62 -1.55
CA ILE A 99 -25.76 20.31 -2.06
C ILE A 99 -26.11 19.20 -1.06
N PRO A 100 -26.47 18.00 -1.57
CA PRO A 100 -26.74 16.85 -0.72
C PRO A 100 -25.47 16.38 -0.02
N CYS A 101 -25.54 16.32 1.31
CA CYS A 101 -24.43 15.89 2.16
C CYS A 101 -24.86 14.80 3.13
N ILE A 102 -23.95 13.91 3.47
CA ILE A 102 -24.05 12.99 4.60
C ILE A 102 -23.19 13.56 5.73
N GLU A 103 -23.84 13.80 6.88
CA GLU A 103 -23.18 14.34 8.05
C GLU A 103 -22.66 13.19 8.93
N HIS A 104 -21.36 13.22 9.22
CA HIS A 104 -20.71 12.35 10.19
C HIS A 104 -20.13 13.22 11.31
N ASP A 105 -20.68 13.07 12.51
CA ASP A 105 -20.16 13.73 13.71
C ASP A 105 -19.00 12.88 14.28
N VAL A 106 -17.82 13.08 13.73
CA VAL A 106 -16.61 12.34 14.08
C VAL A 106 -15.47 13.28 14.44
N PRO A 107 -14.60 12.89 15.38
CA PRO A 107 -13.42 13.66 15.76
C PRO A 107 -12.39 13.76 14.61
N ASP A 108 -11.43 14.68 14.71
CA ASP A 108 -10.44 14.97 13.67
C ASP A 108 -9.67 13.73 13.20
N ASN A 109 -9.27 12.87 14.12
CA ASN A 109 -8.55 11.65 13.82
C ASN A 109 -9.38 10.64 13.00
N GLU A 110 -10.66 10.45 13.34
CA GLU A 110 -11.54 9.55 12.58
C GLU A 110 -11.88 10.14 11.20
N ALA A 111 -12.09 11.46 11.10
CA ALA A 111 -12.31 12.12 9.83
C ALA A 111 -11.10 11.98 8.89
N LEU A 112 -9.88 12.12 9.41
CA LEU A 112 -8.66 11.91 8.66
C LEU A 112 -8.53 10.45 8.21
N GLU A 113 -8.81 9.49 9.09
CA GLU A 113 -8.82 8.07 8.78
C GLU A 113 -9.76 7.75 7.61
N MET A 114 -11.02 8.23 7.71
CA MET A 114 -12.03 8.05 6.66
C MET A 114 -11.56 8.61 5.32
N SER A 115 -10.97 9.80 5.33
CA SER A 115 -10.45 10.44 4.12
C SER A 115 -9.30 9.65 3.47
N ILE A 116 -8.39 9.07 4.28
CA ILE A 116 -7.30 8.22 3.78
C ILE A 116 -7.87 6.93 3.19
N ILE A 117 -8.82 6.28 3.87
CA ILE A 117 -9.43 5.03 3.41
C ILE A 117 -10.21 5.25 2.11
N GLU A 118 -11.00 6.33 2.01
CA GLU A 118 -11.70 6.68 0.76
C GLU A 118 -10.71 6.86 -0.38
N ASN A 119 -9.61 7.61 -0.13
CA ASN A 119 -8.58 7.81 -1.14
C ASN A 119 -7.94 6.49 -1.60
N ILE A 120 -7.66 5.55 -0.68
CA ILE A 120 -7.11 4.22 -1.03
C ILE A 120 -8.07 3.40 -1.90
N GLN A 121 -9.39 3.60 -1.77
CA GLN A 121 -10.41 2.86 -2.53
C GLN A 121 -10.58 3.37 -3.96
N ARG A 122 -9.95 4.48 -4.34
CA ARG A 122 -10.01 5.01 -5.70
C ARG A 122 -9.37 4.06 -6.70
N LYS A 123 -9.97 3.99 -7.90
CA LYS A 123 -9.51 3.09 -8.98
C LYS A 123 -8.35 3.66 -9.78
N ASP A 124 -8.12 4.96 -9.71
CA ASP A 124 -7.14 5.71 -10.50
C ASP A 124 -5.79 5.93 -9.81
N LEU A 125 -5.62 5.40 -8.60
CA LEU A 125 -4.34 5.47 -7.88
C LEU A 125 -3.28 4.60 -8.56
N ASN A 126 -2.10 5.19 -8.79
CA ASN A 126 -0.94 4.39 -9.13
C ASN A 126 -0.48 3.55 -7.90
N VAL A 127 0.37 2.56 -8.15
CA VAL A 127 0.78 1.61 -7.11
C VAL A 127 1.59 2.28 -5.99
N PHE A 128 2.36 3.34 -6.28
CA PHE A 128 3.14 4.07 -5.29
C PHE A 128 2.25 4.93 -4.39
N GLU A 129 1.26 5.62 -4.96
CA GLU A 129 0.27 6.38 -4.18
C GLU A 129 -0.54 5.47 -3.27
N GLN A 130 -0.96 4.30 -3.77
CA GLN A 130 -1.66 3.30 -2.97
C GLN A 130 -0.77 2.76 -1.85
N ALA A 131 0.50 2.45 -2.12
CA ALA A 131 1.47 1.98 -1.15
C ALA A 131 1.70 3.03 -0.05
N GLN A 132 1.92 4.29 -0.44
CA GLN A 132 2.17 5.40 0.48
C GLN A 132 0.95 5.68 1.37
N SER A 133 -0.26 5.68 0.81
CA SER A 133 -1.49 5.89 1.58
C SER A 133 -1.73 4.78 2.60
N ILE A 134 -1.47 3.52 2.24
CA ILE A 134 -1.55 2.37 3.13
C ILE A 134 -0.50 2.45 4.25
N HIS A 135 0.73 2.81 3.91
CA HIS A 135 1.81 2.99 4.88
C HIS A 135 1.47 4.10 5.87
N SER A 136 1.02 5.27 5.37
CA SER A 136 0.62 6.40 6.21
C SER A 136 -0.54 6.03 7.15
N LEU A 137 -1.53 5.26 6.68
CA LEU A 137 -2.63 4.79 7.51
C LEU A 137 -2.11 3.89 8.66
N ALA A 138 -1.17 2.98 8.37
CA ALA A 138 -0.57 2.12 9.38
C ALA A 138 0.23 2.93 10.42
N GLU A 139 1.06 3.87 9.98
CA GLU A 139 1.91 4.68 10.87
C GLU A 139 1.13 5.67 11.74
N ILE A 140 0.21 6.46 11.14
CA ILE A 140 -0.53 7.49 11.86
C ILE A 140 -1.38 6.89 12.98
N TYR A 141 -1.97 5.72 12.75
CA TYR A 141 -2.89 5.07 13.69
C TYR A 141 -2.27 3.90 14.46
N GLY A 142 -1.03 3.54 14.17
CA GLY A 142 -0.37 2.39 14.80
C GLY A 142 -1.02 1.04 14.44
N TYR A 143 -1.68 0.94 13.28
CA TYR A 143 -2.37 -0.27 12.87
C TYR A 143 -1.41 -1.34 12.37
N THR A 144 -1.70 -2.57 12.73
CA THR A 144 -1.08 -3.74 12.13
C THR A 144 -1.58 -3.92 10.68
N HIS A 145 -0.80 -4.61 9.84
CA HIS A 145 -1.21 -4.90 8.47
C HIS A 145 -2.54 -5.67 8.36
N ASP A 146 -2.91 -6.43 9.39
CA ASP A 146 -4.20 -7.14 9.43
C ASP A 146 -5.37 -6.19 9.67
N GLU A 147 -5.20 -5.21 10.58
CA GLU A 147 -6.20 -4.19 10.84
C GLU A 147 -6.40 -3.27 9.63
N VAL A 148 -5.30 -2.82 9.01
CA VAL A 148 -5.38 -2.05 7.75
C VAL A 148 -6.11 -2.85 6.68
N ALA A 149 -5.77 -4.13 6.51
CA ALA A 149 -6.40 -5.00 5.51
C ALA A 149 -7.93 -5.10 5.68
N LYS A 150 -8.39 -5.26 6.93
CA LYS A 150 -9.81 -5.26 7.26
C LYS A 150 -10.49 -3.94 6.93
N LYS A 151 -9.85 -2.80 7.27
CA LYS A 151 -10.40 -1.46 7.03
C LYS A 151 -10.54 -1.11 5.54
N ILE A 152 -9.59 -1.54 4.70
CA ILE A 152 -9.58 -1.22 3.26
C ILE A 152 -10.16 -2.33 2.37
N GLY A 153 -10.64 -3.45 2.95
CA GLY A 153 -11.23 -4.57 2.20
C GLY A 153 -10.21 -5.33 1.35
N LYS A 154 -8.94 -5.42 1.78
CA LYS A 154 -7.88 -6.15 1.06
C LYS A 154 -7.34 -7.29 1.93
N SER A 155 -6.55 -8.21 1.32
CA SER A 155 -5.85 -9.24 2.09
C SER A 155 -4.65 -8.64 2.84
N ARG A 156 -4.31 -9.22 4.01
CA ARG A 156 -3.09 -8.87 4.75
C ARG A 156 -1.83 -8.99 3.89
N VAL A 157 -1.77 -10.01 3.03
CA VAL A 157 -0.65 -10.20 2.11
C VAL A 157 -0.52 -9.02 1.15
N THR A 158 -1.64 -8.56 0.58
CA THR A 158 -1.66 -7.39 -0.31
C THR A 158 -1.16 -6.12 0.40
N VAL A 159 -1.58 -5.89 1.65
CA VAL A 159 -1.12 -4.75 2.46
C VAL A 159 0.39 -4.84 2.70
N THR A 160 0.88 -6.00 3.15
CA THR A 160 2.31 -6.21 3.40
C THR A 160 3.15 -6.01 2.13
N GLU A 161 2.67 -6.47 0.98
CA GLU A 161 3.33 -6.30 -0.32
C GLU A 161 3.38 -4.82 -0.74
N LEU A 162 2.27 -4.09 -0.58
CA LEU A 162 2.22 -2.67 -0.92
C LEU A 162 3.12 -1.84 -0.01
N VAL A 163 3.10 -2.07 1.30
CA VAL A 163 3.99 -1.39 2.24
C VAL A 163 5.46 -1.61 1.86
N ARG A 164 5.86 -2.82 1.45
CA ARG A 164 7.24 -3.08 0.99
C ARG A 164 7.66 -2.26 -0.23
N ILE A 165 6.74 -1.82 -1.07
CA ILE A 165 7.05 -0.95 -2.22
C ILE A 165 7.50 0.43 -1.75
N THR A 166 7.08 0.88 -0.57
CA THR A 166 7.54 2.17 -0.01
C THR A 166 9.01 2.15 0.36
N ASP A 167 9.63 0.95 0.56
CA ASP A 167 11.05 0.80 0.87
C ASP A 167 11.96 1.08 -0.34
N LEU A 168 11.42 1.15 -1.57
CA LEU A 168 12.22 1.51 -2.74
C LEU A 168 12.78 2.93 -2.60
N PRO A 169 14.06 3.15 -2.99
CA PRO A 169 14.66 4.48 -3.04
C PRO A 169 13.83 5.45 -3.90
N GLU A 170 13.77 6.72 -3.49
CA GLU A 170 12.93 7.72 -4.17
C GLU A 170 13.34 7.92 -5.64
N GLU A 171 14.64 7.85 -5.94
CA GLU A 171 15.17 7.92 -7.30
C GLU A 171 14.64 6.78 -8.18
N ILE A 172 14.52 5.58 -7.63
CA ILE A 172 13.96 4.41 -8.32
C ILE A 172 12.46 4.56 -8.55
N LYS A 173 11.71 5.05 -7.53
CA LYS A 173 10.27 5.33 -7.67
C LYS A 173 10.02 6.32 -8.79
N GLN A 174 10.79 7.42 -8.82
CA GLN A 174 10.68 8.45 -9.85
C GLN A 174 10.93 7.89 -11.26
N LYS A 175 12.01 7.10 -11.43
CA LYS A 175 12.30 6.44 -12.70
C LYS A 175 11.20 5.45 -13.13
N CYS A 176 10.62 4.72 -12.17
CA CYS A 176 9.49 3.84 -12.46
C CYS A 176 8.28 4.63 -12.97
N LEU A 177 7.96 5.78 -12.36
CA LEU A 177 6.88 6.67 -12.80
C LEU A 177 7.13 7.21 -14.21
N GLU A 178 8.34 7.69 -14.50
CA GLU A 178 8.74 8.18 -15.82
C GLU A 178 8.64 7.11 -16.91
N LEU A 179 8.95 5.86 -16.57
CA LEU A 179 8.86 4.72 -17.48
C LEU A 179 7.44 4.09 -17.54
N GLY A 180 6.46 4.63 -16.79
CA GLY A 180 5.10 4.10 -16.72
C GLY A 180 5.03 2.71 -16.09
N ILE A 181 5.94 2.38 -15.16
CA ILE A 181 5.98 1.09 -14.49
C ILE A 181 5.09 1.13 -13.25
N ASP A 182 3.94 0.47 -13.33
CA ASP A 182 2.95 0.33 -12.24
C ASP A 182 2.71 -1.13 -11.81
N SER A 183 3.45 -2.08 -12.39
CA SER A 183 3.29 -3.50 -12.10
C SER A 183 3.76 -3.84 -10.69
N LYS A 184 2.80 -4.08 -9.77
CA LYS A 184 3.07 -4.48 -8.37
C LYS A 184 4.06 -5.65 -8.30
N THR A 185 3.90 -6.66 -9.16
CA THR A 185 4.78 -7.84 -9.16
C THR A 185 6.22 -7.49 -9.53
N PHE A 186 6.41 -6.59 -10.50
CA PHE A 186 7.74 -6.11 -10.89
C PHE A 186 8.39 -5.34 -9.75
N LEU A 187 7.66 -4.38 -9.16
CA LEU A 187 8.16 -3.57 -8.06
C LEU A 187 8.55 -4.41 -6.84
N LEU A 188 7.76 -5.44 -6.50
CA LEU A 188 8.10 -6.37 -5.42
C LEU A 188 9.34 -7.23 -5.72
N GLU A 189 9.64 -7.56 -6.96
CA GLU A 189 10.93 -8.20 -7.28
C GLU A 189 12.06 -7.18 -7.18
N LEU A 190 11.83 -5.93 -7.53
CA LEU A 190 12.81 -4.85 -7.43
C LEU A 190 13.17 -4.54 -5.96
N THR A 191 12.20 -4.57 -5.01
CA THR A 191 12.49 -4.39 -3.57
C THR A 191 13.40 -5.47 -2.97
N LYS A 192 13.69 -6.53 -3.70
CA LYS A 192 14.60 -7.59 -3.24
C LYS A 192 16.05 -7.37 -3.69
N VAL A 193 16.29 -6.38 -4.51
CA VAL A 193 17.62 -5.97 -4.97
C VAL A 193 18.15 -4.98 -3.95
N GLU A 194 19.35 -5.18 -3.43
CA GLU A 194 19.95 -4.31 -2.41
C GLU A 194 20.79 -3.17 -3.01
N ASP A 195 21.29 -3.37 -4.22
CA ASP A 195 22.19 -2.43 -4.89
C ASP A 195 21.42 -1.48 -5.81
N LEU A 196 21.63 -0.19 -5.63
CA LEU A 196 21.00 0.87 -6.43
C LEU A 196 21.38 0.79 -7.91
N GLU A 197 22.68 0.53 -8.21
CA GLU A 197 23.17 0.43 -9.58
C GLU A 197 22.53 -0.77 -10.31
N GLU A 198 22.31 -1.87 -9.58
CA GLU A 198 21.62 -3.05 -10.11
C GLU A 198 20.14 -2.75 -10.37
N MET A 199 19.45 -2.02 -9.47
CA MET A 199 18.06 -1.58 -9.70
C MET A 199 17.96 -0.72 -10.97
N GLU A 200 18.87 0.22 -11.15
CA GLU A 200 18.90 1.08 -12.34
C GLU A 200 19.16 0.29 -13.63
N ALA A 201 20.10 -0.66 -13.61
CA ALA A 201 20.37 -1.52 -14.76
C ALA A 201 19.13 -2.36 -15.16
N ILE A 202 18.36 -2.83 -14.18
CA ILE A 202 17.08 -3.54 -14.41
C ILE A 202 16.06 -2.61 -15.05
N LEU A 203 15.93 -1.36 -14.58
CA LEU A 203 15.00 -0.38 -15.14
C LEU A 203 15.34 0.02 -16.58
N LEU A 204 16.63 0.22 -16.88
CA LEU A 204 17.09 0.53 -18.26
C LEU A 204 16.73 -0.58 -19.25
N GLN A 205 16.81 -1.83 -18.84
CA GLN A 205 16.43 -2.98 -19.66
C GLN A 205 14.91 -3.10 -19.82
N TYR A 206 14.13 -2.70 -18.82
CA TYR A 206 12.67 -2.69 -18.87
C TYR A 206 12.15 -1.76 -19.98
N GLY A 207 12.76 -0.60 -20.14
CA GLY A 207 12.40 0.38 -21.19
C GLY A 207 12.60 -0.13 -22.63
N GLN A 208 13.38 -1.21 -22.83
CA GLN A 208 13.66 -1.77 -24.15
C GLN A 208 12.76 -2.95 -24.54
N LYS A 209 12.21 -3.71 -23.58
CA LYS A 209 11.24 -4.81 -23.81
C LYS A 209 10.48 -5.13 -22.53
N PRO A 210 9.15 -5.42 -22.56
CA PRO A 210 8.40 -5.80 -21.38
C PRO A 210 9.04 -7.05 -20.73
N PHE A 211 9.44 -6.91 -19.47
CA PHE A 211 10.09 -7.96 -18.72
C PHE A 211 9.07 -8.94 -18.13
N SER A 212 9.33 -10.24 -18.29
CA SER A 212 8.62 -11.26 -17.53
C SER A 212 9.28 -11.45 -16.14
N ARG A 213 8.47 -11.89 -15.15
CA ARG A 213 8.91 -12.22 -13.78
C ARG A 213 10.10 -13.19 -13.77
N GLU A 214 10.13 -14.12 -14.73
CA GLU A 214 11.20 -15.12 -14.90
C GLU A 214 12.54 -14.45 -15.23
N LYS A 215 12.53 -13.43 -16.11
CA LYS A 215 13.76 -12.72 -16.50
C LYS A 215 14.38 -11.93 -15.37
N ILE A 216 13.56 -11.30 -14.51
CA ILE A 216 14.08 -10.59 -13.31
C ILE A 216 14.73 -11.60 -12.38
N LYS A 217 14.07 -12.76 -12.15
CA LYS A 217 14.65 -13.84 -11.33
C LYS A 217 15.93 -14.43 -11.92
N GLU A 218 16.02 -14.52 -13.24
CA GLU A 218 17.22 -14.99 -13.93
C GLU A 218 18.39 -13.99 -13.83
N GLN A 219 18.12 -12.69 -13.99
CA GLN A 219 19.14 -11.66 -13.83
C GLN A 219 19.65 -11.60 -12.40
N ARG A 220 18.76 -11.60 -11.41
CA ARG A 220 19.13 -11.69 -10.00
C ARG A 220 19.98 -12.93 -9.68
N LYS A 221 19.72 -14.07 -10.33
CA LYS A 221 20.56 -15.27 -10.20
C LYS A 221 21.95 -15.11 -10.88
N LYS A 222 22.07 -14.22 -11.87
CA LYS A 222 23.34 -13.95 -12.57
C LYS A 222 24.21 -12.93 -11.83
N VAL A 223 23.59 -11.99 -11.11
CA VAL A 223 24.28 -10.87 -10.44
C VAL A 223 24.55 -11.18 -8.97
N THR A 224 23.71 -11.96 -8.29
CA THR A 224 24.07 -12.45 -6.95
C THR A 224 25.27 -13.39 -7.09
N PRO A 225 26.44 -13.04 -6.54
CA PRO A 225 27.56 -13.99 -6.48
C PRO A 225 27.03 -15.24 -5.80
N LYS A 226 27.25 -16.41 -6.40
CA LYS A 226 26.86 -17.68 -5.78
C LYS A 226 27.56 -17.73 -4.44
N ASN A 227 26.76 -17.50 -3.38
CA ASN A 227 27.27 -17.54 -2.04
C ASN A 227 27.75 -18.96 -1.72
N PHE A 228 28.98 -19.09 -1.28
CA PHE A 228 29.50 -20.38 -0.85
C PHE A 228 29.04 -20.63 0.59
N TYR A 229 28.35 -21.75 0.80
CA TYR A 229 27.89 -22.19 2.12
C TYR A 229 28.72 -23.37 2.58
N PHE A 230 29.31 -23.24 3.76
CA PHE A 230 29.98 -24.35 4.43
C PHE A 230 29.26 -24.64 5.73
N ASN A 231 28.77 -25.87 5.88
CA ASN A 231 28.05 -26.32 7.09
C ASN A 231 28.93 -27.35 7.80
N PHE A 232 29.25 -27.10 9.06
CA PHE A 232 29.93 -28.04 9.94
C PHE A 232 28.96 -28.50 10.99
N ILE A 233 28.95 -29.83 11.27
CA ILE A 233 28.22 -30.46 12.37
C ILE A 233 29.22 -31.27 13.15
N SER A 234 29.33 -31.05 14.48
CA SER A 234 30.22 -31.83 15.35
C SER A 234 29.81 -33.30 15.35
N GLU A 235 30.77 -34.19 15.65
CA GLU A 235 30.53 -35.65 15.68
C GLU A 235 29.43 -36.05 16.67
N ASP A 236 29.30 -35.35 17.81
CA ASP A 236 28.24 -35.51 18.79
C ASP A 236 26.91 -34.87 18.41
N LYS A 237 26.83 -34.23 17.22
CA LYS A 237 25.67 -33.52 16.68
C LYS A 237 25.13 -32.37 17.54
N LYS A 238 25.86 -31.93 18.56
CA LYS A 238 25.43 -30.85 19.48
C LYS A 238 25.78 -29.47 18.96
N VAL A 239 26.78 -29.37 18.10
CA VAL A 239 27.20 -28.09 17.53
C VAL A 239 27.01 -28.07 16.01
N LYS A 240 26.28 -27.07 15.51
CA LYS A 240 26.13 -26.80 14.08
C LYS A 240 26.64 -25.41 13.79
N ILE A 241 27.63 -25.28 12.91
CA ILE A 241 28.19 -24.01 12.48
C ILE A 241 27.90 -23.83 10.99
N ASN A 242 27.27 -22.71 10.64
CA ASN A 242 27.00 -22.37 9.25
C ASN A 242 27.86 -21.15 8.88
N PHE A 243 28.72 -21.32 7.88
CA PHE A 243 29.52 -20.23 7.33
C PHE A 243 28.89 -19.78 6.02
N HIS A 244 28.73 -18.47 5.88
CA HIS A 244 28.22 -17.83 4.69
C HIS A 244 29.27 -16.88 4.12
N PHE A 245 29.78 -17.20 2.95
CA PHE A 245 30.79 -16.39 2.27
C PHE A 245 30.14 -15.70 1.06
N LYS A 246 30.31 -14.40 0.95
CA LYS A 246 29.80 -13.58 -0.17
C LYS A 246 30.65 -13.72 -1.45
N GLN A 247 31.23 -14.90 -1.71
CA GLN A 247 32.08 -15.19 -2.87
C GLN A 247 31.72 -16.54 -3.49
N GLU A 248 31.85 -16.66 -4.82
CA GLU A 248 31.47 -17.86 -5.57
C GLU A 248 32.40 -19.06 -5.32
N LYS A 249 33.69 -18.80 -5.06
CA LYS A 249 34.69 -19.80 -4.72
C LYS A 249 35.59 -19.27 -3.62
N ILE A 250 35.87 -20.11 -2.64
CA ILE A 250 36.79 -19.81 -1.55
C ILE A 250 37.84 -20.89 -1.52
N GLU A 251 39.10 -20.46 -1.50
CA GLU A 251 40.23 -21.35 -1.29
C GLU A 251 40.21 -21.89 0.14
N ARG A 252 40.60 -23.16 0.28
CA ARG A 252 40.61 -23.87 1.56
C ARG A 252 41.39 -23.11 2.63
N ASP A 253 42.53 -22.52 2.26
CA ASP A 253 43.42 -21.78 3.16
C ASP A 253 42.73 -20.53 3.73
N ARG A 254 41.87 -19.88 2.96
CA ARG A 254 41.10 -18.72 3.42
C ARG A 254 39.98 -19.12 4.42
N VAL A 255 39.40 -20.29 4.24
CA VAL A 255 38.43 -20.84 5.21
C VAL A 255 39.14 -21.14 6.51
N ILE A 256 40.32 -21.76 6.46
CA ILE A 256 41.16 -22.04 7.61
C ILE A 256 41.55 -20.79 8.38
N ALA A 257 42.03 -19.76 7.67
CA ALA A 257 42.41 -18.47 8.26
C ALA A 257 41.22 -17.77 8.99
N VAL A 258 40.01 -17.83 8.42
CA VAL A 258 38.81 -17.28 9.05
C VAL A 258 38.44 -18.05 10.32
N LEU A 259 38.56 -19.39 10.30
CA LEU A 259 38.30 -20.23 11.46
C LEU A 259 39.32 -20.02 12.59
N GLU A 260 40.60 -19.90 12.24
CA GLU A 260 41.69 -19.62 13.22
C GLU A 260 41.46 -18.25 13.88
N LYS A 261 41.09 -17.23 13.10
CA LYS A 261 40.74 -15.91 13.63
C LYS A 261 39.52 -15.97 14.56
N LEU A 262 38.47 -16.71 14.19
CA LEU A 262 37.30 -16.89 15.02
C LEU A 262 37.65 -17.56 16.35
N ILE A 263 38.50 -18.59 16.34
CA ILE A 263 38.99 -19.28 17.54
C ILE A 263 39.78 -18.32 18.43
N GLN A 264 40.60 -17.45 17.83
CA GLN A 264 41.35 -16.45 18.55
C GLN A 264 40.44 -15.40 19.20
N ASP A 265 39.45 -14.90 18.48
CA ASP A 265 38.48 -13.90 18.97
C ASP A 265 37.62 -14.49 20.13
N ILE A 266 37.29 -15.78 20.07
CA ILE A 266 36.63 -16.49 21.18
C ILE A 266 37.56 -16.61 22.41
N LYS A 267 38.82 -16.99 22.23
CA LYS A 267 39.80 -17.09 23.29
C LYS A 267 40.09 -15.74 23.97
N GLU A 268 40.04 -14.66 23.22
CA GLU A 268 40.29 -13.32 23.72
C GLU A 268 39.01 -12.63 24.27
N ASN A 269 37.90 -13.35 24.40
CA ASN A 269 36.60 -12.81 24.85
C ASN A 269 36.09 -11.60 24.07
N LYS A 270 36.44 -11.48 22.80
CA LYS A 270 35.97 -10.41 21.91
C LYS A 270 34.55 -10.61 21.41
N ILE A 271 34.03 -11.84 21.48
CA ILE A 271 32.65 -12.20 21.11
C ILE A 271 31.83 -12.21 22.38
N LYS A 272 30.99 -11.18 22.57
CA LYS A 272 30.27 -10.90 23.82
C LYS A 272 29.06 -11.78 24.11
N ASP A 273 28.58 -12.60 23.17
CA ASP A 273 27.34 -13.38 23.31
C ASP A 273 27.52 -14.87 23.07
N LEU A 274 28.45 -15.47 23.77
CA LEU A 274 28.47 -16.94 23.93
C LEU A 274 27.82 -17.31 25.26
N GLY A 275 26.53 -16.91 25.46
CA GLY A 275 25.52 -17.26 26.47
C GLY A 275 26.02 -17.75 27.81
#